data_230e80686b467c5c808ced5f148dd499
#
_entry.id   230e80686b467c5c808ced5f148dd499
#
_cell.length_a   1.000
_cell.length_b   1.000
_cell.length_c   1.000
_cell.angle_alpha   90.00
_cell.angle_beta   90.00
_cell.angle_gamma   90.00
#
_symmetry.space_group_name_H-M   'P 1'
#
loop_
_entity.id
_entity.type
_entity.pdbx_description
1 polymer ?
#
loop_
_entity_poly.entity_id
_entity_poly.type
_entity_poly.pdbx_seq_one_letter_code
_entity_poly.pdbx_strand_id
1 'polypeptide(L)'
;SSAASDVYKRQGKGVGRVTRPGLDQPVGNAAINHVPREMITREVQEVCRICDFHGTLHILISVPDGEALAERTFNPRLGIEGGISILGTTGIVEPMSEKALTDTIYLEMKMLKENGTDWCYVVPGNYGMDFLRKKLHVDTALSVKCSNYVGETIEDAKLLGMKGILLIGHIGKFIKLAAGVMNTHSRQADCRMEVVGVHAAM
;
A
#
# COMPACT_ATOMS: atom_id res chain seq x y z
N SER A 1 10.83 12.03 40.87
CA SER A 1 10.23 11.59 39.61
C SER A 1 10.05 12.81 38.72
N SER A 2 10.92 13.01 37.73
CA SER A 2 10.74 14.09 36.76
C SER A 2 9.49 13.75 35.91
N ALA A 3 8.52 14.65 35.88
CA ALA A 3 7.37 14.49 35.00
C ALA A 3 7.86 14.48 33.55
N ALA A 4 7.49 13.45 32.80
CA ALA A 4 7.81 13.37 31.37
C ALA A 4 7.13 14.52 30.62
N SER A 5 7.83 15.10 29.64
CA SER A 5 7.23 16.13 28.79
C SER A 5 6.14 15.55 27.89
N ASP A 6 5.00 16.24 27.83
CA ASP A 6 3.90 15.85 26.95
C ASP A 6 4.17 16.29 25.51
N VAL A 7 4.02 15.36 24.56
CA VAL A 7 4.26 15.60 23.12
C VAL A 7 2.98 15.41 22.32
N TYR A 8 2.42 16.51 21.84
CA TYR A 8 1.23 16.53 20.99
C TYR A 8 1.63 16.69 19.52
N LYS A 9 1.18 15.76 18.67
CA LYS A 9 1.45 15.79 17.23
C LYS A 9 0.21 16.25 16.47
N ARG A 10 0.37 17.29 15.65
CA ARG A 10 -0.69 17.87 14.83
C ARG A 10 -0.37 17.76 13.35
N GLN A 11 -1.41 17.61 12.56
CA GLN A 11 -1.36 17.64 11.11
C GLN A 11 -1.25 19.09 10.63
N GLY A 12 -0.24 19.37 9.81
CA GLY A 12 -0.06 20.60 9.05
C GLY A 12 -0.42 20.43 7.58
N LYS A 13 -0.10 21.46 6.78
CA LYS A 13 -0.35 21.48 5.33
C LYS A 13 0.34 20.30 4.63
N GLY A 14 -0.38 19.66 3.67
CA GLY A 14 0.13 18.60 2.80
C GLY A 14 0.34 17.25 3.47
N VAL A 15 -0.02 17.10 4.74
CA VAL A 15 -0.19 15.79 5.38
C VAL A 15 -1.65 15.38 5.26
N GLY A 16 -1.89 14.21 4.68
CA GLY A 16 -3.23 13.72 4.40
C GLY A 16 -4.02 13.34 5.65
N ARG A 17 -5.34 13.25 5.50
CA ARG A 17 -6.29 12.77 6.51
C ARG A 17 -6.91 11.47 6.05
N VAL A 18 -7.06 10.53 6.94
CA VAL A 18 -7.74 9.26 6.70
C VAL A 18 -9.24 9.48 6.60
N THR A 19 -9.86 9.09 5.47
CA THR A 19 -11.30 9.23 5.20
C THR A 19 -12.03 7.89 5.11
N ARG A 20 -11.28 6.76 5.04
CA ARG A 20 -11.85 5.42 4.93
C ARG A 20 -11.23 4.47 5.94
N PRO A 21 -11.98 3.46 6.43
CA PRO A 21 -11.44 2.45 7.33
C PRO A 21 -10.46 1.51 6.62
N GLY A 22 -9.63 0.80 7.40
CA GLY A 22 -8.66 -0.19 6.89
C GLY A 22 -7.21 0.26 6.94
N LEU A 23 -6.95 1.54 7.20
CA LEU A 23 -5.60 2.08 7.42
C LEU A 23 -5.15 1.94 8.87
N ASP A 24 -3.85 2.18 9.12
CA ASP A 24 -3.25 2.17 10.47
C ASP A 24 -3.91 3.18 11.41
N GLN A 25 -4.31 4.33 10.88
CA GLN A 25 -4.97 5.38 11.66
C GLN A 25 -6.48 5.35 11.46
N PRO A 26 -7.26 5.63 12.53
CA PRO A 26 -8.71 5.78 12.43
C PRO A 26 -9.13 6.88 11.46
N VAL A 27 -10.36 6.75 10.94
CA VAL A 27 -10.99 7.78 10.11
C VAL A 27 -11.02 9.11 10.86
N GLY A 28 -10.67 10.18 10.18
CA GLY A 28 -10.58 11.54 10.74
C GLY A 28 -9.18 11.92 11.26
N ASN A 29 -8.30 10.95 11.49
CA ASN A 29 -6.94 11.23 11.94
C ASN A 29 -6.00 11.61 10.79
N ALA A 30 -4.90 12.28 11.14
CA ALA A 30 -3.79 12.50 10.21
C ALA A 30 -3.21 11.15 9.75
N ALA A 31 -2.92 11.05 8.46
CA ALA A 31 -2.31 9.86 7.84
C ALA A 31 -0.82 9.76 8.21
N ILE A 32 -0.54 9.67 9.51
CA ILE A 32 0.79 9.46 10.08
C ILE A 32 0.71 8.16 10.89
N ASN A 33 1.35 7.11 10.41
CA ASN A 33 1.30 5.79 11.04
C ASN A 33 1.88 5.80 12.46
N HIS A 34 1.58 4.74 13.24
CA HIS A 34 1.98 4.68 14.65
C HIS A 34 3.50 4.74 14.82
N VAL A 35 4.28 4.01 14.02
CA VAL A 35 5.75 3.99 14.13
C VAL A 35 6.38 5.37 13.95
N PRO A 36 6.10 6.14 12.87
CA PRO A 36 6.54 7.53 12.76
C PRO A 36 6.12 8.40 13.95
N ARG A 37 4.90 8.22 14.47
CA ARG A 37 4.44 8.96 15.67
C ARG A 37 5.27 8.64 16.90
N GLU A 38 5.58 7.37 17.12
CA GLU A 38 6.42 6.91 18.24
C GLU A 38 7.86 7.42 18.09
N MET A 39 8.44 7.32 16.90
CA MET A 39 9.79 7.83 16.62
C MET A 39 9.90 9.32 16.92
N ILE A 40 8.96 10.14 16.41
CA ILE A 40 8.93 11.58 16.69
C ILE A 40 8.83 11.83 18.19
N THR A 41 7.96 11.11 18.89
CA THR A 41 7.80 11.27 20.34
C THR A 41 9.10 10.97 21.09
N ARG A 42 9.73 9.84 20.76
CA ARG A 42 10.97 9.40 21.41
C ARG A 42 12.09 10.40 21.22
N GLU A 43 12.31 10.84 19.97
CA GLU A 43 13.40 11.80 19.68
C GLU A 43 13.16 13.15 20.37
N VAL A 44 11.91 13.64 20.37
CA VAL A 44 11.57 14.90 21.06
C VAL A 44 11.77 14.77 22.58
N GLN A 45 11.32 13.66 23.17
CA GLN A 45 11.50 13.41 24.60
C GLN A 45 12.99 13.29 25.00
N GLU A 46 13.80 12.68 24.14
CA GLU A 46 15.24 12.58 24.35
C GLU A 46 15.89 13.97 24.38
N VAL A 47 15.54 14.86 23.45
CA VAL A 47 16.02 16.25 23.46
C VAL A 47 15.53 17.00 24.70
N CYS A 48 14.27 16.83 25.11
CA CYS A 48 13.75 17.41 26.33
C CYS A 48 14.59 16.98 27.56
N ARG A 49 14.92 15.70 27.63
CA ARG A 49 15.74 15.14 28.71
C ARG A 49 17.14 15.72 28.71
N ILE A 50 17.77 15.86 27.54
CA ILE A 50 19.13 16.46 27.41
C ILE A 50 19.13 17.94 27.84
N CYS A 51 18.05 18.66 27.47
CA CYS A 51 17.93 20.09 27.76
C CYS A 51 17.27 20.41 29.11
N ASP A 52 16.97 19.40 29.92
CA ASP A 52 16.22 19.51 31.19
C ASP A 52 14.92 20.31 31.04
N PHE A 53 14.23 20.10 29.91
CA PHE A 53 12.96 20.76 29.62
C PHE A 53 11.80 19.95 30.19
N HIS A 54 10.95 20.62 30.97
CA HIS A 54 9.72 20.07 31.52
C HIS A 54 8.54 20.92 31.07
N GLY A 55 7.66 20.33 30.26
CA GLY A 55 6.50 21.06 29.75
C GLY A 55 5.79 20.33 28.60
N THR A 56 4.86 21.05 27.99
CA THR A 56 4.07 20.56 26.84
C THR A 56 4.65 21.07 25.53
N LEU A 57 4.84 20.16 24.58
CA LEU A 57 5.30 20.48 23.23
C LEU A 57 4.24 20.14 22.20
N HIS A 58 4.05 21.04 21.25
CA HIS A 58 3.18 20.83 20.10
C HIS A 58 4.01 20.71 18.82
N ILE A 59 4.02 19.52 18.22
CA ILE A 59 4.75 19.24 17.01
C ILE A 59 3.76 19.33 15.83
N LEU A 60 4.00 20.27 14.92
CA LEU A 60 3.25 20.41 13.68
C LEU A 60 4.06 19.78 12.55
N ILE A 61 3.46 18.79 11.88
CA ILE A 61 4.10 18.05 10.79
C ILE A 61 3.47 18.52 9.48
N SER A 62 4.28 19.12 8.61
CA SER A 62 3.84 19.68 7.33
C SER A 62 4.73 19.22 6.18
N VAL A 63 4.13 19.04 5.02
CA VAL A 63 4.81 18.77 3.74
C VAL A 63 4.26 19.76 2.73
N PRO A 64 4.90 20.91 2.48
CA PRO A 64 4.33 22.01 1.69
C PRO A 64 3.76 21.59 0.34
N ASP A 65 4.44 20.67 -0.39
CA ASP A 65 4.02 20.17 -1.70
C ASP A 65 3.20 18.88 -1.60
N GLY A 66 2.82 18.45 -0.40
CA GLY A 66 2.20 17.16 -0.14
C GLY A 66 0.85 16.96 -0.84
N GLU A 67 0.07 18.02 -1.04
CA GLU A 67 -1.19 17.95 -1.77
C GLU A 67 -0.95 17.59 -3.25
N ALA A 68 -0.04 18.30 -3.92
CA ALA A 68 0.31 18.05 -5.31
C ALA A 68 1.00 16.69 -5.51
N LEU A 69 1.83 16.28 -4.55
CA LEU A 69 2.50 14.97 -4.58
C LEU A 69 1.49 13.83 -4.39
N ALA A 70 0.48 14.00 -3.56
CA ALA A 70 -0.53 12.97 -3.27
C ALA A 70 -1.26 12.51 -4.54
N GLU A 71 -1.51 13.40 -5.50
CA GLU A 71 -2.16 13.06 -6.78
C GLU A 71 -1.38 12.01 -7.60
N ARG A 72 -0.06 11.92 -7.39
CA ARG A 72 0.82 10.97 -8.06
C ARG A 72 1.03 9.67 -7.28
N THR A 73 0.40 9.55 -6.12
CA THR A 73 0.50 8.39 -5.23
C THR A 73 -0.79 7.58 -5.22
N PHE A 74 -0.79 6.49 -4.46
CA PHE A 74 -1.99 5.70 -4.20
C PHE A 74 -2.89 6.31 -3.11
N ASN A 75 -2.47 7.38 -2.45
CA ASN A 75 -3.19 7.97 -1.33
C ASN A 75 -4.68 8.28 -1.60
N PRO A 76 -5.06 8.91 -2.72
CA PRO A 76 -6.47 9.16 -3.01
C PRO A 76 -7.29 7.86 -3.11
N ARG A 77 -6.71 6.81 -3.68
CA ARG A 77 -7.37 5.48 -3.78
C ARG A 77 -7.53 4.83 -2.42
N LEU A 78 -6.59 5.05 -1.52
CA LEU A 78 -6.59 4.54 -0.16
C LEU A 78 -7.47 5.38 0.79
N GLY A 79 -8.15 6.42 0.29
CA GLY A 79 -8.95 7.30 1.13
C GLY A 79 -8.09 8.18 2.05
N ILE A 80 -6.96 8.65 1.55
CA ILE A 80 -6.14 9.66 2.20
C ILE A 80 -6.27 10.95 1.39
N GLU A 81 -6.83 11.97 1.99
CA GLU A 81 -7.17 13.24 1.33
C GLU A 81 -6.41 14.42 1.92
N GLY A 82 -6.14 15.44 1.08
CA GLY A 82 -5.46 16.68 1.48
C GLY A 82 -3.95 16.59 1.64
N GLY A 83 -3.33 15.50 1.20
CA GLY A 83 -1.88 15.36 1.23
C GLY A 83 -1.36 13.93 1.19
N ILE A 84 -0.07 13.77 1.45
CA ILE A 84 0.58 12.46 1.51
C ILE A 84 0.44 11.81 2.88
N SER A 85 0.63 10.49 2.93
CA SER A 85 0.78 9.74 4.17
C SER A 85 2.25 9.71 4.62
N ILE A 86 2.46 9.69 5.93
CA ILE A 86 3.76 9.46 6.55
C ILE A 86 3.76 8.06 7.14
N LEU A 87 4.52 7.18 6.52
CA LEU A 87 4.59 5.78 6.85
C LEU A 87 6.06 5.36 6.97
N GLY A 88 6.29 4.20 7.53
CA GLY A 88 7.60 3.60 7.69
C GLY A 88 7.68 2.75 8.95
N THR A 89 8.65 1.87 8.98
CA THR A 89 8.88 0.96 10.12
C THR A 89 10.24 1.17 10.78
N THR A 90 11.18 1.80 10.08
CA THR A 90 12.58 1.91 10.52
C THR A 90 13.17 3.32 10.41
N GLY A 91 12.50 4.26 9.73
CA GLY A 91 13.07 5.57 9.38
C GLY A 91 14.10 5.52 8.23
N ILE A 92 14.45 4.32 7.73
CA ILE A 92 15.30 4.16 6.54
C ILE A 92 14.38 4.11 5.31
N VAL A 93 14.70 4.91 4.30
CA VAL A 93 13.93 4.95 3.04
C VAL A 93 14.63 4.08 2.00
N GLU A 94 13.95 3.01 1.58
CA GLU A 94 14.34 2.18 0.44
C GLU A 94 13.36 2.45 -0.71
N PRO A 95 13.72 3.32 -1.66
CA PRO A 95 12.83 3.65 -2.78
C PRO A 95 12.50 2.40 -3.61
N MET A 96 11.23 2.20 -3.93
CA MET A 96 10.74 1.11 -4.79
C MET A 96 11.14 -0.30 -4.32
N SER A 97 11.23 -0.54 -3.01
CA SER A 97 11.49 -1.87 -2.48
C SER A 97 10.34 -2.83 -2.86
N GLU A 98 10.67 -4.09 -3.12
CA GLU A 98 9.67 -5.13 -3.40
C GLU A 98 8.66 -5.24 -2.25
N LYS A 99 9.16 -5.15 -1.02
CA LYS A 99 8.32 -5.15 0.18
C LYS A 99 7.30 -3.99 0.17
N ALA A 100 7.70 -2.78 -0.18
CA ALA A 100 6.77 -1.65 -0.24
C ALA A 100 5.67 -1.86 -1.29
N LEU A 101 5.99 -2.52 -2.40
CA LEU A 101 5.01 -2.85 -3.44
C LEU A 101 4.03 -3.93 -2.96
N THR A 102 4.50 -5.00 -2.33
CA THR A 102 3.64 -6.06 -1.78
C THR A 102 2.80 -5.56 -0.62
N ASP A 103 3.37 -4.77 0.31
CA ASP A 103 2.62 -4.13 1.39
C ASP A 103 1.49 -3.21 0.85
N THR A 104 1.71 -2.55 -0.30
CA THR A 104 0.67 -1.74 -0.96
C THR A 104 -0.46 -2.61 -1.52
N ILE A 105 -0.12 -3.74 -2.16
CA ILE A 105 -1.10 -4.71 -2.68
C ILE A 105 -1.98 -5.23 -1.53
N TYR A 106 -1.36 -5.68 -0.45
CA TYR A 106 -2.05 -6.11 0.75
C TYR A 106 -3.00 -5.03 1.28
N LEU A 107 -2.53 -3.79 1.40
CA LEU A 107 -3.30 -2.69 1.93
C LEU A 107 -4.50 -2.34 1.03
N GLU A 108 -4.33 -2.27 -0.29
CA GLU A 108 -5.43 -2.05 -1.23
C GLU A 108 -6.51 -3.13 -1.08
N MET A 109 -6.11 -4.39 -0.99
CA MET A 109 -7.03 -5.52 -0.83
C MET A 109 -7.75 -5.51 0.52
N LYS A 110 -7.00 -5.22 1.60
CA LYS A 110 -7.54 -5.05 2.95
C LYS A 110 -8.62 -3.97 2.99
N MET A 111 -8.35 -2.83 2.35
CA MET A 111 -9.33 -1.74 2.29
C MET A 111 -10.61 -2.13 1.56
N LEU A 112 -10.52 -2.88 0.45
CA LEU A 112 -11.70 -3.41 -0.22
C LEU A 112 -12.51 -4.29 0.73
N LYS A 113 -11.85 -5.17 1.47
CA LYS A 113 -12.48 -6.05 2.45
C LYS A 113 -13.17 -5.27 3.57
N GLU A 114 -12.49 -4.31 4.17
CA GLU A 114 -13.03 -3.47 5.26
C GLU A 114 -14.21 -2.59 4.80
N ASN A 115 -14.27 -2.27 3.51
CA ASN A 115 -15.39 -1.55 2.90
C ASN A 115 -16.51 -2.49 2.38
N GLY A 116 -16.52 -3.74 2.81
CA GLY A 116 -17.59 -4.71 2.56
C GLY A 116 -17.49 -5.47 1.24
N THR A 117 -16.33 -5.45 0.58
CA THR A 117 -16.11 -6.16 -0.68
C THR A 117 -15.35 -7.46 -0.45
N ASP A 118 -15.96 -8.60 -0.77
CA ASP A 118 -15.35 -9.92 -0.65
C ASP A 118 -14.67 -10.42 -1.95
N TRP A 119 -14.76 -9.64 -3.02
CA TRP A 119 -14.24 -9.95 -4.34
C TRP A 119 -13.46 -8.79 -4.91
N CYS A 120 -12.41 -9.07 -5.66
CA CYS A 120 -11.72 -8.01 -6.40
C CYS A 120 -11.18 -8.51 -7.75
N TYR A 121 -10.94 -7.55 -8.63
CA TYR A 121 -10.19 -7.76 -9.86
C TYR A 121 -8.70 -7.59 -9.56
N VAL A 122 -7.87 -8.52 -10.02
CA VAL A 122 -6.42 -8.45 -9.86
C VAL A 122 -5.78 -8.33 -11.24
N VAL A 123 -5.04 -7.27 -11.44
CA VAL A 123 -4.41 -6.94 -12.73
C VAL A 123 -2.91 -6.67 -12.56
N PRO A 124 -2.03 -7.19 -13.42
CA PRO A 124 -0.60 -6.89 -13.36
C PRO A 124 -0.27 -5.43 -13.67
N GLY A 125 -1.11 -4.74 -14.43
CA GLY A 125 -0.85 -3.37 -14.85
C GLY A 125 -1.95 -2.75 -15.70
N ASN A 126 -1.60 -1.67 -16.41
CA ASN A 126 -2.58 -0.86 -17.12
C ASN A 126 -3.34 -1.60 -18.23
N TYR A 127 -2.73 -2.61 -18.87
CA TYR A 127 -3.42 -3.42 -19.87
C TYR A 127 -4.67 -4.10 -19.27
N GLY A 128 -4.54 -4.73 -18.11
CA GLY A 128 -5.68 -5.34 -17.42
C GLY A 128 -6.72 -4.32 -16.98
N MET A 129 -6.29 -3.15 -16.48
CA MET A 129 -7.19 -2.05 -16.13
C MET A 129 -7.99 -1.54 -17.34
N ASP A 130 -7.32 -1.36 -18.47
CA ASP A 130 -7.98 -0.93 -19.71
C ASP A 130 -8.94 -1.98 -20.24
N PHE A 131 -8.60 -3.25 -20.11
CA PHE A 131 -9.49 -4.35 -20.51
C PHE A 131 -10.76 -4.36 -19.64
N LEU A 132 -10.63 -4.25 -18.32
CA LEU A 132 -11.76 -4.15 -17.41
C LEU A 132 -12.69 -3.00 -17.81
N ARG A 133 -12.13 -1.81 -17.99
CA ARG A 133 -12.90 -0.61 -18.30
C ARG A 133 -13.50 -0.61 -19.69
N LYS A 134 -12.70 -0.94 -20.74
CA LYS A 134 -13.08 -0.76 -22.14
C LYS A 134 -13.80 -1.98 -22.73
N LYS A 135 -13.55 -3.19 -22.21
CA LYS A 135 -14.13 -4.43 -22.75
C LYS A 135 -15.19 -5.03 -21.86
N LEU A 136 -14.95 -5.06 -20.54
CA LEU A 136 -15.93 -5.63 -19.60
C LEU A 136 -16.86 -4.58 -19.01
N HIS A 137 -16.58 -3.29 -19.17
CA HIS A 137 -17.38 -2.17 -18.64
C HIS A 137 -17.68 -2.28 -17.14
N VAL A 138 -16.73 -2.81 -16.37
CA VAL A 138 -16.87 -2.98 -14.92
C VAL A 138 -16.22 -1.83 -14.14
N ASP A 139 -16.65 -1.67 -12.90
CA ASP A 139 -16.08 -0.68 -11.99
C ASP A 139 -14.64 -1.06 -11.62
N THR A 140 -13.69 -0.23 -12.03
CA THR A 140 -12.28 -0.41 -11.74
C THR A 140 -11.89 -0.01 -10.31
N ALA A 141 -12.80 0.55 -9.52
CA ALA A 141 -12.57 0.83 -8.10
C ALA A 141 -12.34 -0.46 -7.29
N LEU A 142 -12.88 -1.59 -7.77
CA LEU A 142 -12.67 -2.91 -7.17
C LEU A 142 -11.40 -3.62 -7.66
N SER A 143 -10.46 -2.89 -8.26
CA SER A 143 -9.27 -3.48 -8.86
C SER A 143 -8.03 -3.24 -8.00
N VAL A 144 -7.21 -4.27 -7.86
CA VAL A 144 -5.90 -4.25 -7.22
C VAL A 144 -4.81 -4.50 -8.27
N LYS A 145 -3.77 -3.68 -8.27
CA LYS A 145 -2.62 -3.85 -9.18
C LYS A 145 -1.56 -4.71 -8.53
N CYS A 146 -1.41 -5.95 -8.98
CA CYS A 146 -0.45 -6.90 -8.41
C CYS A 146 0.97 -6.81 -9.01
N SER A 147 1.21 -6.02 -10.05
CA SER A 147 2.50 -5.99 -10.76
C SER A 147 2.91 -7.41 -11.23
N ASN A 148 4.03 -7.91 -10.73
CA ASN A 148 4.53 -9.26 -10.99
C ASN A 148 4.27 -10.22 -9.80
N TYR A 149 3.73 -9.72 -8.68
CA TYR A 149 3.61 -10.42 -7.40
C TYR A 149 2.28 -11.17 -7.29
N VAL A 150 2.03 -12.08 -8.25
CA VAL A 150 0.76 -12.82 -8.32
C VAL A 150 0.63 -13.78 -7.13
N GLY A 151 1.72 -14.43 -6.74
CA GLY A 151 1.76 -15.36 -5.60
C GLY A 151 1.38 -14.67 -4.31
N GLU A 152 2.11 -13.62 -3.97
CA GLU A 152 1.87 -12.80 -2.77
C GLU A 152 0.43 -12.27 -2.74
N THR A 153 -0.08 -11.81 -3.90
CA THR A 153 -1.46 -11.32 -4.02
C THR A 153 -2.50 -12.40 -3.72
N ILE A 154 -2.26 -13.64 -4.14
CA ILE A 154 -3.16 -14.78 -3.83
C ILE A 154 -3.09 -15.13 -2.34
N GLU A 155 -1.90 -15.12 -1.76
CA GLU A 155 -1.70 -15.36 -0.33
C GLU A 155 -2.37 -14.27 0.52
N ASP A 156 -2.25 -13.01 0.14
CA ASP A 156 -2.90 -11.87 0.78
C ASP A 156 -4.43 -12.00 0.72
N ALA A 157 -4.97 -12.38 -0.44
CA ALA A 157 -6.42 -12.61 -0.59
C ALA A 157 -6.91 -13.70 0.36
N LYS A 158 -6.15 -14.79 0.49
CA LYS A 158 -6.46 -15.87 1.43
C LYS A 158 -6.38 -15.40 2.88
N LEU A 159 -5.32 -14.69 3.24
CA LEU A 159 -5.10 -14.16 4.59
C LEU A 159 -6.22 -13.21 5.02
N LEU A 160 -6.68 -12.36 4.11
CA LEU A 160 -7.78 -11.42 4.33
C LEU A 160 -9.17 -12.07 4.28
N GLY A 161 -9.27 -13.35 3.96
CA GLY A 161 -10.54 -14.06 3.84
C GLY A 161 -11.41 -13.54 2.70
N MET A 162 -10.79 -13.15 1.57
CA MET A 162 -11.53 -12.84 0.35
C MET A 162 -12.22 -14.09 -0.17
N LYS A 163 -13.45 -13.96 -0.65
CA LYS A 163 -14.21 -15.08 -1.25
C LYS A 163 -13.71 -15.45 -2.63
N GLY A 164 -13.13 -14.48 -3.35
CA GLY A 164 -12.54 -14.72 -4.65
C GLY A 164 -11.80 -13.53 -5.23
N ILE A 165 -10.96 -13.82 -6.19
CA ILE A 165 -10.27 -12.83 -7.02
C ILE A 165 -10.44 -13.23 -8.49
N LEU A 166 -10.55 -12.25 -9.38
CA LEU A 166 -10.52 -12.47 -10.82
C LEU A 166 -9.24 -11.87 -11.41
N LEU A 167 -8.33 -12.77 -11.81
CA LEU A 167 -7.05 -12.40 -12.44
C LEU A 167 -7.26 -12.03 -13.90
N ILE A 168 -6.86 -10.82 -14.29
CA ILE A 168 -6.99 -10.33 -15.67
C ILE A 168 -5.64 -9.78 -16.13
N GLY A 169 -5.08 -10.41 -17.12
CA GLY A 169 -3.80 -10.02 -17.68
C GLY A 169 -3.51 -10.64 -19.03
N HIS A 170 -2.37 -10.26 -19.60
CA HIS A 170 -1.93 -10.80 -20.88
C HIS A 170 -1.38 -12.22 -20.72
N ILE A 171 -1.72 -13.12 -21.66
CA ILE A 171 -1.26 -14.51 -21.65
C ILE A 171 0.27 -14.62 -21.54
N GLY A 172 1.02 -13.72 -22.17
CA GLY A 172 2.48 -13.72 -22.11
C GLY A 172 3.09 -13.56 -20.71
N LYS A 173 2.31 -13.07 -19.74
CA LYS A 173 2.69 -13.10 -18.32
C LYS A 173 2.11 -14.31 -17.60
N PHE A 174 0.83 -14.57 -17.78
CA PHE A 174 0.10 -15.57 -16.99
C PHE A 174 0.41 -17.02 -17.40
N ILE A 175 0.90 -17.26 -18.59
CA ILE A 175 1.36 -18.60 -18.99
C ILE A 175 2.46 -19.15 -18.05
N LYS A 176 3.26 -18.27 -17.44
CA LYS A 176 4.29 -18.66 -16.47
C LYS A 176 3.70 -19.28 -15.19
N LEU A 177 2.47 -18.91 -14.83
CA LEU A 177 1.78 -19.47 -13.67
C LEU A 177 1.52 -20.97 -13.83
N ALA A 178 1.34 -21.44 -15.07
CA ALA A 178 1.17 -22.87 -15.37
C ALA A 178 2.42 -23.71 -15.04
N ALA A 179 3.60 -23.07 -14.97
CA ALA A 179 4.84 -23.69 -14.49
C ALA A 179 5.12 -23.40 -13.01
N GLY A 180 4.15 -22.84 -12.26
CA GLY A 180 4.34 -22.48 -10.86
C GLY A 180 5.17 -21.22 -10.62
N VAL A 181 5.48 -20.44 -11.66
CA VAL A 181 6.24 -19.17 -11.53
C VAL A 181 5.30 -18.07 -11.09
N MET A 182 5.18 -17.88 -9.78
CA MET A 182 4.20 -16.97 -9.17
C MET A 182 4.63 -15.50 -9.16
N ASN A 183 5.93 -15.21 -9.26
CA ASN A 183 6.42 -13.88 -9.59
C ASN A 183 6.73 -13.84 -11.09
N THR A 184 5.89 -13.13 -11.85
CA THR A 184 5.95 -13.13 -13.33
C THR A 184 7.04 -12.25 -13.94
N HIS A 185 7.91 -11.66 -13.11
CA HIS A 185 9.05 -10.87 -13.60
C HIS A 185 10.03 -11.74 -14.38
N SER A 186 10.54 -11.25 -15.51
CA SER A 186 11.43 -12.02 -16.40
C SER A 186 12.79 -12.37 -15.78
N ARG A 187 13.20 -11.65 -14.72
CA ARG A 187 14.42 -11.99 -13.95
C ARG A 187 14.26 -13.24 -13.10
N GLN A 188 13.03 -13.60 -12.72
CA GLN A 188 12.77 -14.79 -11.89
C GLN A 188 12.83 -16.06 -12.74
N ALA A 189 12.09 -16.09 -13.84
CA ALA A 189 12.10 -17.20 -14.80
C ALA A 189 11.45 -16.78 -16.12
N ASP A 190 11.84 -17.44 -17.19
CA ASP A 190 11.12 -17.45 -18.45
C ASP A 190 10.93 -18.90 -18.91
N CYS A 191 9.72 -19.42 -18.75
CA CYS A 191 9.34 -20.80 -19.07
C CYS A 191 8.20 -20.85 -20.09
N ARG A 192 7.99 -19.78 -20.84
CA ARG A 192 6.81 -19.63 -21.73
C ARG A 192 6.80 -20.66 -22.84
N MET A 193 7.94 -20.89 -23.48
CA MET A 193 8.04 -21.85 -24.59
C MET A 193 7.96 -23.29 -24.11
N GLU A 194 8.53 -23.58 -22.94
CA GLU A 194 8.45 -24.88 -22.30
C GLU A 194 7.01 -25.25 -21.96
N VAL A 195 6.25 -24.31 -21.37
CA VAL A 195 4.83 -24.50 -21.08
C VAL A 195 4.02 -24.74 -22.35
N VAL A 196 4.22 -23.92 -23.39
CA VAL A 196 3.53 -24.10 -24.68
C VAL A 196 3.92 -25.45 -25.31
N GLY A 197 5.21 -25.77 -25.31
CA GLY A 197 5.71 -27.02 -25.91
C GLY A 197 5.13 -28.26 -25.25
N VAL A 198 5.09 -28.30 -23.92
CA VAL A 198 4.49 -29.44 -23.18
C VAL A 198 3.01 -29.58 -23.51
N HIS A 199 2.23 -28.50 -23.44
CA HIS A 199 0.78 -28.55 -23.69
C HIS A 199 0.43 -28.78 -25.15
N ALA A 200 1.29 -28.45 -26.09
CA ALA A 200 1.09 -28.75 -27.50
C ALA A 200 1.44 -30.21 -27.86
N ALA A 201 2.21 -30.89 -27.03
CA ALA A 201 2.63 -32.30 -27.22
C ALA A 201 1.66 -33.29 -26.53
N MET A 202 0.75 -32.80 -25.70
CA MET A 202 -0.32 -33.58 -25.04
C MET A 202 -1.54 -33.70 -25.94
#